data_c3e9fe7c8c4bb1ac51137b1f7a86c275
#
_entry.id   c3e9fe7c8c4bb1ac51137b1f7a86c275
#
_cell.length_a   1.000
_cell.length_b   1.000
_cell.length_c   1.000
_cell.angle_alpha   90.00
_cell.angle_beta   90.00
_cell.angle_gamma   90.00
#
_symmetry.space_group_name_H-M   'P 1'
#
loop_
_entity.id
_entity.type
_entity.pdbx_description
1 polymer ?
#
loop_
_entity_poly.entity_id
_entity_poly.type
_entity_poly.pdbx_seq_one_letter_code
_entity_poly.pdbx_strand_id
1 'polypeptide(L)'
;MCSIPLSRPRVIKHVLLRAACLCLGATSCFAQPSFLTAVASTPYDLQMTPVARVLTSSAHPLPRRTSLGALNQWLTNLRAIPYRYSTQWKTPAQVQSDLVADCKGKAILLYAIMRANGATHVRFVIGKHHVADQRTHAWLEWDTTSGTYLLDPTFNTTVERVSDYDPARYIPHYAYNGARKYRATYHRPTYASIVASN
;
A
#
# COMPACT_ATOMS: atom_id res chain seq x y z
N MET A 1 73.46 -12.72 44.60
CA MET A 1 73.71 -13.00 43.16
C MET A 1 72.91 -14.23 42.82
N CYS A 2 71.73 -14.04 42.28
CA CYS A 2 70.85 -15.15 41.91
C CYS A 2 70.47 -14.94 40.46
N SER A 3 70.87 -15.82 39.60
CA SER A 3 70.67 -15.80 38.16
C SER A 3 69.38 -16.55 37.85
N ILE A 4 68.45 -15.85 37.15
CA ILE A 4 67.15 -16.39 36.69
C ILE A 4 67.37 -16.88 35.24
N PRO A 5 66.97 -18.10 34.87
CA PRO A 5 67.08 -18.59 33.51
C PRO A 5 65.85 -18.11 32.69
N LEU A 6 66.14 -17.58 31.50
CA LEU A 6 65.15 -17.20 30.48
C LEU A 6 64.53 -18.45 29.85
N SER A 7 63.21 -18.61 29.98
CA SER A 7 62.44 -19.62 29.27
C SER A 7 61.99 -19.08 27.88
N ARG A 8 62.26 -19.87 26.84
CA ARG A 8 61.89 -19.60 25.45
C ARG A 8 60.35 -19.72 25.24
N PRO A 9 59.68 -18.85 24.47
CA PRO A 9 58.29 -19.03 24.15
C PRO A 9 58.06 -20.13 23.10
N ARG A 10 57.12 -21.02 23.40
CA ARG A 10 56.62 -22.04 22.46
C ARG A 10 55.76 -21.37 21.40
N VAL A 11 56.16 -21.52 20.14
CA VAL A 11 55.35 -21.13 18.97
C VAL A 11 54.17 -22.09 18.83
N ILE A 12 52.97 -21.64 19.19
CA ILE A 12 51.74 -22.36 18.92
C ILE A 12 51.31 -22.00 17.49
N LYS A 13 51.44 -22.99 16.60
CA LYS A 13 50.90 -22.90 15.24
C LYS A 13 49.35 -22.96 15.32
N HIS A 14 48.67 -21.81 15.23
CA HIS A 14 47.24 -21.77 15.05
C HIS A 14 46.89 -22.21 13.62
N VAL A 15 46.35 -23.41 13.51
CA VAL A 15 45.67 -23.89 12.32
C VAL A 15 44.35 -23.12 12.22
N LEU A 16 44.28 -22.14 11.32
CA LEU A 16 43.06 -21.42 10.98
C LEU A 16 42.16 -22.36 10.15
N LEU A 17 41.23 -23.02 10.84
CA LEU A 17 40.12 -23.73 10.21
C LEU A 17 39.12 -22.67 9.74
N ARG A 18 39.15 -22.31 8.45
CA ARG A 18 38.15 -21.47 7.83
C ARG A 18 36.87 -22.29 7.68
N ALA A 19 35.94 -22.14 8.63
CA ALA A 19 34.57 -22.55 8.47
C ALA A 19 33.88 -21.56 7.52
N ALA A 20 33.74 -21.97 6.27
CA ALA A 20 32.88 -21.25 5.30
C ALA A 20 31.43 -21.45 5.72
N CYS A 21 30.90 -20.50 6.48
CA CYS A 21 29.47 -20.44 6.78
C CYS A 21 28.76 -20.04 5.50
N LEU A 22 28.27 -20.99 4.72
CA LEU A 22 27.33 -20.79 3.63
C LEU A 22 25.98 -20.37 4.25
N CYS A 23 25.82 -19.07 4.49
CA CYS A 23 24.51 -18.49 4.73
C CYS A 23 23.70 -18.59 3.44
N LEU A 24 23.00 -19.70 3.24
CA LEU A 24 21.87 -19.78 2.34
C LEU A 24 20.78 -18.86 2.90
N GLY A 25 20.89 -17.58 2.59
CA GLY A 25 19.82 -16.61 2.81
C GLY A 25 18.64 -17.03 1.95
N ALA A 26 17.71 -17.79 2.53
CA ALA A 26 16.38 -17.94 1.99
C ALA A 26 15.71 -16.55 2.05
N THR A 27 15.93 -15.74 1.04
CA THR A 27 15.10 -14.59 0.76
C THR A 27 13.71 -15.15 0.41
N SER A 28 12.87 -15.30 1.43
CA SER A 28 11.44 -15.49 1.24
C SER A 28 10.91 -14.24 0.56
N CYS A 29 11.04 -14.21 -0.75
CA CYS A 29 10.40 -13.26 -1.61
C CYS A 29 8.91 -13.60 -1.59
N PHE A 30 8.19 -13.13 -0.58
CA PHE A 30 6.74 -13.11 -0.62
C PHE A 30 6.35 -12.12 -1.72
N ALA A 31 6.36 -12.62 -2.97
CA ALA A 31 5.78 -11.93 -4.08
C ALA A 31 4.29 -11.74 -3.79
N GLN A 32 3.92 -10.57 -3.34
CA GLN A 32 2.54 -10.14 -3.34
C GLN A 32 2.07 -10.21 -4.79
N PRO A 33 1.04 -11.00 -5.14
CA PRO A 33 0.56 -11.09 -6.51
C PRO A 33 -0.29 -9.87 -6.87
N SER A 34 0.26 -8.68 -6.77
CA SER A 34 -0.34 -7.52 -7.39
C SER A 34 0.22 -7.44 -8.81
N PHE A 35 -0.44 -8.10 -9.75
CA PHE A 35 -0.14 -8.02 -11.16
C PHE A 35 -0.56 -6.64 -11.71
N LEU A 36 0.18 -5.60 -11.35
CA LEU A 36 0.00 -4.24 -11.84
C LEU A 36 0.92 -4.04 -13.03
N THR A 37 0.35 -3.98 -14.23
CA THR A 37 1.08 -3.66 -15.45
C THR A 37 0.99 -2.16 -15.71
N ALA A 38 2.12 -1.48 -15.90
CA ALA A 38 2.14 -0.06 -16.25
C ALA A 38 1.45 0.17 -17.59
N VAL A 39 0.61 1.21 -17.65
CA VAL A 39 -0.13 1.61 -18.86
C VAL A 39 0.01 3.11 -19.11
N ALA A 40 -0.04 3.50 -20.38
CA ALA A 40 0.04 4.92 -20.76
C ALA A 40 -1.27 5.66 -20.43
N SER A 41 -2.42 4.99 -20.56
CA SER A 41 -3.75 5.58 -20.36
C SER A 41 -4.73 4.61 -19.72
N THR A 42 -5.79 5.15 -19.16
CA THR A 42 -6.91 4.42 -18.58
C THR A 42 -8.24 5.02 -19.05
N PRO A 43 -9.36 4.29 -18.94
CA PRO A 43 -10.69 4.85 -19.28
C PRO A 43 -11.13 6.03 -18.40
N TYR A 44 -10.43 6.28 -17.30
CA TYR A 44 -10.78 7.31 -16.32
C TYR A 44 -10.01 8.62 -16.48
N ASP A 45 -8.98 8.65 -17.32
CA ASP A 45 -8.04 9.78 -17.42
C ASP A 45 -8.74 11.13 -17.66
N LEU A 46 -9.68 11.16 -18.60
CA LEU A 46 -10.43 12.37 -18.90
C LEU A 46 -11.28 12.82 -17.69
N GLN A 47 -11.98 11.88 -17.08
CA GLN A 47 -12.85 12.16 -15.92
C GLN A 47 -12.06 12.60 -14.68
N MET A 48 -10.83 12.11 -14.53
CA MET A 48 -9.94 12.41 -13.41
C MET A 48 -9.18 13.73 -13.55
N THR A 49 -9.31 14.44 -14.67
CA THR A 49 -8.64 15.72 -14.91
C THR A 49 -8.76 16.71 -13.74
N PRO A 50 -9.95 16.90 -13.10
CA PRO A 50 -10.08 17.81 -11.95
C PRO A 50 -9.21 17.44 -10.74
N VAL A 51 -8.92 16.15 -10.55
CA VAL A 51 -8.19 15.62 -9.39
C VAL A 51 -6.74 15.20 -9.71
N ALA A 52 -6.32 15.30 -10.97
CA ALA A 52 -4.99 14.88 -11.42
C ALA A 52 -3.86 15.54 -10.61
N ARG A 53 -3.99 16.84 -10.31
CA ARG A 53 -3.00 17.58 -9.49
C ARG A 53 -2.89 17.03 -8.06
N VAL A 54 -3.98 16.55 -7.49
CA VAL A 54 -3.98 15.94 -6.15
C VAL A 54 -3.18 14.66 -6.15
N LEU A 55 -3.40 13.80 -7.15
CA LEU A 55 -2.70 12.53 -7.27
C LEU A 55 -1.20 12.70 -7.56
N THR A 56 -0.83 13.71 -8.34
CA THR A 56 0.57 13.97 -8.73
C THR A 56 1.32 14.86 -7.75
N SER A 57 0.63 15.41 -6.73
CA SER A 57 1.27 16.27 -5.72
C SER A 57 2.36 15.51 -4.97
N SER A 58 3.51 16.14 -4.79
CA SER A 58 4.57 15.63 -3.94
C SER A 58 4.08 15.53 -2.49
N ALA A 59 4.49 14.48 -1.78
CA ALA A 59 4.29 14.45 -0.33
C ALA A 59 5.09 15.59 0.29
N HIS A 60 4.46 16.43 1.08
CA HIS A 60 5.22 17.33 1.93
C HIS A 60 5.97 16.48 2.97
N PRO A 61 7.29 16.61 3.08
CA PRO A 61 8.06 15.89 4.09
C PRO A 61 7.79 16.55 5.46
N LEU A 62 6.58 16.41 5.97
CA LEU A 62 6.34 16.74 7.37
C LEU A 62 6.90 15.60 8.22
N PRO A 63 7.55 15.90 9.37
CA PRO A 63 8.12 14.86 10.24
C PRO A 63 7.06 14.01 10.94
N ARG A 64 5.78 14.18 10.63
CA ARG A 64 4.69 13.41 11.19
C ARG A 64 4.58 12.07 10.45
N ARG A 65 4.92 11.00 11.13
CA ARG A 65 4.65 9.65 10.64
C ARG A 65 3.14 9.41 10.63
N THR A 66 2.59 9.10 9.46
CA THR A 66 1.24 8.56 9.35
C THR A 66 1.15 7.28 10.20
N SER A 67 0.36 7.30 11.27
CA SER A 67 0.15 6.15 12.16
C SER A 67 -1.17 5.45 11.81
N LEU A 68 -1.30 4.16 12.16
CA LEU A 68 -2.56 3.43 11.98
C LEU A 68 -3.70 4.08 12.78
N GLY A 69 -3.42 4.60 13.98
CA GLY A 69 -4.43 5.33 14.77
C GLY A 69 -4.94 6.60 14.08
N ALA A 70 -4.05 7.39 13.48
CA ALA A 70 -4.45 8.56 12.70
C ALA A 70 -5.29 8.16 11.48
N LEU A 71 -4.92 7.08 10.79
CA LEU A 71 -5.67 6.56 9.65
C LEU A 71 -7.08 6.12 10.05
N ASN A 72 -7.23 5.39 11.15
CA ASN A 72 -8.53 4.98 11.66
C ASN A 72 -9.42 6.20 11.97
N GLN A 73 -8.85 7.25 12.57
CA GLN A 73 -9.57 8.50 12.82
C GLN A 73 -10.01 9.18 11.51
N TRP A 74 -9.13 9.24 10.50
CA TRP A 74 -9.47 9.81 9.20
C TRP A 74 -10.53 9.01 8.46
N LEU A 75 -10.44 7.67 8.48
CA LEU A 75 -11.46 6.79 7.90
C LEU A 75 -12.82 7.02 8.57
N THR A 76 -12.87 7.06 9.91
CA THR A 76 -14.09 7.33 10.66
C THR A 76 -14.72 8.67 10.29
N ASN A 77 -13.90 9.74 10.24
CA ASN A 77 -14.36 11.08 9.90
C ASN A 77 -14.89 11.16 8.46
N LEU A 78 -14.19 10.55 7.52
CA LEU A 78 -14.59 10.55 6.10
C LEU A 78 -15.81 9.66 5.85
N ARG A 79 -15.94 8.55 6.57
CA ARG A 79 -17.13 7.71 6.51
C ARG A 79 -18.38 8.47 6.95
N ALA A 80 -18.25 9.33 7.96
CA ALA A 80 -19.37 10.16 8.47
C ALA A 80 -19.88 11.18 7.46
N ILE A 81 -19.10 11.55 6.44
CA ILE A 81 -19.60 12.40 5.33
C ILE A 81 -20.73 11.66 4.60
N PRO A 82 -21.92 12.25 4.45
CA PRO A 82 -23.03 11.62 3.75
C PRO A 82 -22.65 11.18 2.33
N TYR A 83 -23.07 9.97 1.95
CA TYR A 83 -22.80 9.45 0.62
C TYR A 83 -23.80 10.00 -0.41
N ARG A 84 -23.28 10.58 -1.48
CA ARG A 84 -24.08 10.97 -2.65
C ARG A 84 -23.29 10.66 -3.92
N TYR A 85 -23.77 9.73 -4.71
CA TYR A 85 -23.18 9.40 -6.00
C TYR A 85 -23.14 10.63 -6.92
N SER A 86 -22.04 10.79 -7.66
CA SER A 86 -21.86 11.81 -8.67
C SER A 86 -21.09 11.23 -9.87
N THR A 87 -21.40 11.68 -11.08
CA THR A 87 -20.57 11.42 -12.26
C THR A 87 -19.30 12.27 -12.26
N GLN A 88 -19.34 13.42 -11.57
CA GLN A 88 -18.20 14.33 -11.47
C GLN A 88 -17.20 13.88 -10.42
N TRP A 89 -15.92 14.14 -10.68
CA TRP A 89 -14.83 13.92 -9.76
C TRP A 89 -14.61 15.19 -8.94
N LYS A 90 -14.93 15.15 -7.67
CA LYS A 90 -14.76 16.28 -6.75
C LYS A 90 -13.33 16.36 -6.24
N THR A 91 -12.79 17.57 -6.23
CA THR A 91 -11.52 17.87 -5.54
C THR A 91 -11.71 17.80 -4.01
N PRO A 92 -10.63 17.67 -3.22
CA PRO A 92 -10.69 17.72 -1.75
C PRO A 92 -11.45 18.95 -1.23
N ALA A 93 -11.18 20.13 -1.79
CA ALA A 93 -11.85 21.37 -1.41
C ALA A 93 -13.37 21.31 -1.65
N GLN A 94 -13.80 20.78 -2.79
CA GLN A 94 -15.22 20.60 -3.09
C GLN A 94 -15.90 19.59 -2.16
N VAL A 95 -15.22 18.50 -1.77
CA VAL A 95 -15.78 17.56 -0.79
C VAL A 95 -15.96 18.22 0.57
N GLN A 96 -15.00 19.05 0.98
CA GLN A 96 -15.05 19.77 2.25
C GLN A 96 -16.12 20.88 2.26
N SER A 97 -16.33 21.57 1.13
CA SER A 97 -17.36 22.61 1.05
C SER A 97 -18.77 22.03 0.95
N ASP A 98 -18.94 20.97 0.16
CA ASP A 98 -20.25 20.40 -0.13
C ASP A 98 -20.78 19.50 1.01
N LEU A 99 -19.87 19.02 1.87
CA LEU A 99 -20.16 18.09 2.97
C LEU A 99 -20.88 16.81 2.52
N VAL A 100 -20.79 16.46 1.25
CA VAL A 100 -21.30 15.21 0.66
C VAL A 100 -20.31 14.69 -0.39
N ALA A 101 -20.08 13.39 -0.43
CA ALA A 101 -19.18 12.77 -1.39
C ALA A 101 -19.58 11.33 -1.71
N ASP A 102 -19.17 10.85 -2.88
CA ASP A 102 -19.17 9.42 -3.20
C ASP A 102 -17.80 8.76 -2.84
N CYS A 103 -17.64 7.49 -3.20
CA CYS A 103 -16.42 6.72 -2.91
C CYS A 103 -15.16 7.41 -3.44
N LYS A 104 -15.19 7.90 -4.69
CA LYS A 104 -14.02 8.54 -5.30
C LYS A 104 -13.67 9.88 -4.64
N GLY A 105 -14.68 10.70 -4.30
CA GLY A 105 -14.47 11.96 -3.59
C GLY A 105 -13.87 11.74 -2.20
N LYS A 106 -14.39 10.77 -1.42
CA LYS A 106 -13.85 10.41 -0.12
C LYS A 106 -12.42 9.86 -0.22
N ALA A 107 -12.16 8.97 -1.19
CA ALA A 107 -10.82 8.40 -1.38
C ALA A 107 -9.79 9.46 -1.83
N ILE A 108 -10.15 10.40 -2.71
CA ILE A 108 -9.27 11.51 -3.11
C ILE A 108 -8.97 12.45 -1.94
N LEU A 109 -9.97 12.75 -1.09
CA LEU A 109 -9.75 13.55 0.11
C LEU A 109 -8.81 12.84 1.09
N LEU A 110 -9.01 11.54 1.33
CA LEU A 110 -8.10 10.74 2.16
C LEU A 110 -6.68 10.73 1.59
N TYR A 111 -6.54 10.55 0.27
CA TYR A 111 -5.25 10.60 -0.42
C TYR A 111 -4.53 11.92 -0.14
N ALA A 112 -5.22 13.04 -0.29
CA ALA A 112 -4.66 14.38 -0.02
C ALA A 112 -4.22 14.52 1.45
N ILE A 113 -5.03 14.07 2.42
CA ILE A 113 -4.71 14.08 3.84
C ILE A 113 -3.44 13.24 4.10
N MET A 114 -3.37 12.03 3.58
CA MET A 114 -2.22 11.15 3.75
C MET A 114 -0.94 11.76 3.18
N ARG A 115 -1.01 12.31 1.95
CA ARG A 115 0.13 12.96 1.30
C ARG A 115 0.60 14.19 2.07
N ALA A 116 -0.32 15.01 2.57
CA ALA A 116 -0.01 16.17 3.42
C ALA A 116 0.65 15.77 4.75
N ASN A 117 0.38 14.55 5.25
CA ASN A 117 1.01 13.99 6.45
C ASN A 117 2.24 13.10 6.15
N GLY A 118 2.83 13.21 4.96
CA GLY A 118 4.08 12.58 4.60
C GLY A 118 3.98 11.11 4.19
N ALA A 119 2.78 10.55 4.00
CA ALA A 119 2.64 9.18 3.51
C ALA A 119 3.17 9.06 2.08
N THR A 120 4.06 8.11 1.85
CA THR A 120 4.56 7.71 0.53
C THR A 120 3.93 6.37 0.13
N HIS A 121 4.11 5.97 -1.13
CA HIS A 121 3.62 4.67 -1.64
C HIS A 121 2.10 4.45 -1.47
N VAL A 122 1.32 5.52 -1.52
CA VAL A 122 -0.15 5.46 -1.52
C VAL A 122 -0.62 5.35 -2.96
N ARG A 123 -1.44 4.34 -3.25
CA ARG A 123 -2.10 4.15 -4.54
C ARG A 123 -3.58 4.50 -4.41
N PHE A 124 -4.09 5.25 -5.37
CA PHE A 124 -5.52 5.39 -5.60
C PHE A 124 -5.97 4.27 -6.53
N VAL A 125 -6.97 3.50 -6.11
CA VAL A 125 -7.42 2.30 -6.82
C VAL A 125 -8.88 2.45 -7.25
N ILE A 126 -9.16 2.00 -8.47
CA ILE A 126 -10.50 1.88 -9.04
C ILE A 126 -10.73 0.42 -9.40
N GLY A 127 -11.84 -0.13 -8.95
CA GLY A 127 -12.18 -1.52 -9.20
C GLY A 127 -13.61 -1.83 -8.77
N LYS A 128 -13.85 -3.03 -8.27
CA LYS A 128 -15.13 -3.45 -7.68
C LYS A 128 -14.95 -3.75 -6.20
N HIS A 129 -15.91 -3.36 -5.38
CA HIS A 129 -15.93 -3.74 -3.97
C HIS A 129 -16.29 -5.23 -3.81
N HIS A 130 -17.24 -5.71 -4.63
CA HIS A 130 -17.55 -7.15 -4.78
C HIS A 130 -17.57 -7.56 -6.25
N VAL A 131 -17.30 -8.85 -6.53
CA VAL A 131 -17.31 -9.39 -7.90
C VAL A 131 -18.65 -9.17 -8.60
N ALA A 132 -19.75 -9.21 -7.86
CA ALA A 132 -21.10 -9.03 -8.37
C ALA A 132 -21.52 -7.57 -8.60
N ASP A 133 -20.72 -6.59 -8.13
CA ASP A 133 -21.10 -5.18 -8.25
C ASP A 133 -21.18 -4.75 -9.71
N GLN A 134 -22.23 -4.01 -10.05
CA GLN A 134 -22.42 -3.44 -11.38
C GLN A 134 -21.60 -2.15 -11.56
N ARG A 135 -21.32 -1.44 -10.46
CA ARG A 135 -20.61 -0.17 -10.47
C ARG A 135 -19.18 -0.35 -9.98
N THR A 136 -18.31 0.47 -10.49
CA THR A 136 -16.95 0.59 -9.94
C THR A 136 -16.96 1.33 -8.62
N HIS A 137 -15.98 1.00 -7.80
CA HIS A 137 -15.69 1.57 -6.50
C HIS A 137 -14.27 2.14 -6.47
N ALA A 138 -13.99 3.06 -5.54
CA ALA A 138 -12.68 3.65 -5.37
C ALA A 138 -12.25 3.60 -3.90
N TRP A 139 -10.98 3.23 -3.69
CA TRP A 139 -10.33 3.14 -2.38
C TRP A 139 -8.84 3.48 -2.49
N LEU A 140 -8.12 3.41 -1.38
CA LEU A 140 -6.67 3.54 -1.37
C LEU A 140 -6.02 2.24 -0.92
N GLU A 141 -4.82 2.01 -1.43
CA GLU A 141 -3.87 1.04 -0.92
C GLU A 141 -2.59 1.75 -0.50
N TRP A 142 -2.07 1.38 0.64
CA TRP A 142 -0.86 1.97 1.19
C TRP A 142 0.19 0.90 1.46
N ASP A 143 1.29 0.94 0.69
CA ASP A 143 2.41 0.01 0.87
C ASP A 143 3.32 0.50 1.99
N THR A 144 3.59 -0.40 2.92
CA THR A 144 4.51 -0.19 4.04
C THR A 144 5.47 -1.38 4.16
N THR A 145 6.46 -1.25 5.03
CA THR A 145 7.35 -2.37 5.37
C THR A 145 6.62 -3.54 6.04
N SER A 146 5.43 -3.29 6.62
CA SER A 146 4.60 -4.30 7.28
C SER A 146 3.54 -4.93 6.36
N GLY A 147 3.50 -4.55 5.09
CA GLY A 147 2.54 -5.01 4.08
C GLY A 147 1.70 -3.89 3.50
N THR A 148 0.77 -4.27 2.62
CA THR A 148 -0.17 -3.35 1.98
C THR A 148 -1.44 -3.26 2.82
N TYR A 149 -1.83 -2.03 3.16
CA TYR A 149 -3.07 -1.72 3.87
C TYR A 149 -4.13 -1.22 2.90
N LEU A 150 -5.37 -1.65 3.13
CA LEU A 150 -6.57 -1.20 2.44
C LEU A 150 -7.25 -0.11 3.26
N LEU A 151 -7.61 0.99 2.59
CA LEU A 151 -8.16 2.20 3.18
C LEU A 151 -9.39 2.60 2.38
N ASP A 152 -10.57 2.17 2.83
CA ASP A 152 -11.84 2.53 2.18
C ASP A 152 -12.68 3.46 3.07
N PRO A 153 -12.63 4.78 2.81
CA PRO A 153 -13.39 5.75 3.60
C PRO A 153 -14.90 5.69 3.37
N THR A 154 -15.39 4.79 2.51
CA THR A 154 -16.82 4.58 2.28
C THR A 154 -17.39 3.51 3.20
N PHE A 155 -16.67 2.41 3.37
CA PHE A 155 -17.16 1.24 4.10
C PHE A 155 -16.42 0.97 5.41
N ASN A 156 -15.13 1.33 5.51
CA ASN A 156 -14.30 0.98 6.65
C ASN A 156 -14.14 2.16 7.62
N THR A 157 -14.00 1.81 8.90
CA THR A 157 -13.59 2.73 9.98
C THR A 157 -12.22 2.40 10.52
N THR A 158 -11.70 1.23 10.16
CA THR A 158 -10.40 0.71 10.56
C THR A 158 -9.57 0.34 9.34
N VAL A 159 -8.26 0.41 9.53
CA VAL A 159 -7.28 0.00 8.53
C VAL A 159 -7.10 -1.51 8.63
N GLU A 160 -7.17 -2.20 7.51
CA GLU A 160 -6.98 -3.64 7.42
C GLU A 160 -5.92 -3.95 6.36
N ARG A 161 -5.27 -5.11 6.45
CA ARG A 161 -4.32 -5.54 5.42
C ARG A 161 -5.07 -6.10 4.21
N VAL A 162 -4.54 -5.85 3.02
CA VAL A 162 -5.09 -6.43 1.78
C VAL A 162 -5.12 -7.95 1.85
N SER A 163 -4.12 -8.58 2.49
CA SER A 163 -4.06 -10.04 2.69
C SER A 163 -5.19 -10.63 3.53
N ASP A 164 -5.84 -9.80 4.35
CA ASP A 164 -6.84 -10.25 5.31
C ASP A 164 -8.27 -10.21 4.73
N TYR A 165 -8.40 -9.70 3.50
CA TYR A 165 -9.67 -9.64 2.79
C TYR A 165 -9.96 -10.90 1.97
N ASP A 166 -11.25 -11.22 1.88
CA ASP A 166 -11.74 -12.20 0.91
C ASP A 166 -11.33 -11.79 -0.52
N PRO A 167 -10.71 -12.69 -1.30
CA PRO A 167 -10.34 -12.43 -2.69
C PRO A 167 -11.51 -12.03 -3.61
N ALA A 168 -12.78 -12.30 -3.21
CA ALA A 168 -13.97 -11.85 -3.92
C ALA A 168 -14.34 -10.38 -3.64
N ARG A 169 -13.61 -9.73 -2.74
CA ARG A 169 -13.77 -8.31 -2.39
C ARG A 169 -12.57 -7.51 -2.85
N TYR A 170 -12.79 -6.22 -3.10
CA TYR A 170 -11.77 -5.26 -3.51
C TYR A 170 -10.94 -5.73 -4.71
N ILE A 171 -11.62 -5.96 -5.82
CA ILE A 171 -11.04 -6.42 -7.07
C ILE A 171 -10.54 -5.20 -7.84
N PRO A 172 -9.22 -4.93 -7.89
CA PRO A 172 -8.67 -3.78 -8.59
C PRO A 172 -8.78 -3.95 -10.10
N HIS A 173 -9.08 -2.85 -10.80
CA HIS A 173 -9.01 -2.75 -12.25
C HIS A 173 -7.88 -1.84 -12.68
N TYR A 174 -7.75 -0.68 -12.02
CA TYR A 174 -6.71 0.31 -12.28
C TYR A 174 -6.20 0.89 -10.97
N ALA A 175 -4.92 1.24 -10.96
CA ALA A 175 -4.28 1.89 -9.83
C ALA A 175 -3.44 3.08 -10.31
N TYR A 176 -3.33 4.10 -9.45
CA TYR A 176 -2.59 5.34 -9.71
C TYR A 176 -1.63 5.60 -8.55
N ASN A 177 -0.35 5.75 -8.87
CA ASN A 177 0.69 6.14 -7.92
C ASN A 177 1.39 7.40 -8.44
N GLY A 178 0.94 8.55 -8.01
CA GLY A 178 1.34 9.81 -8.62
C GLY A 178 0.89 9.87 -10.09
N ALA A 179 1.81 10.18 -10.98
CA ALA A 179 1.57 10.20 -12.42
C ALA A 179 1.56 8.80 -13.07
N ARG A 180 2.02 7.77 -12.35
CA ARG A 180 2.08 6.41 -12.87
C ARG A 180 0.71 5.75 -12.81
N LYS A 181 0.35 5.10 -13.91
CA LYS A 181 -0.92 4.40 -14.09
C LYS A 181 -0.67 2.92 -14.30
N TYR A 182 -1.54 2.11 -13.74
CA TYR A 182 -1.42 0.65 -13.80
C TYR A 182 -2.77 0.03 -14.10
N ARG A 183 -2.75 -1.03 -14.88
CA ARG A 183 -3.88 -1.94 -15.04
C ARG A 183 -3.61 -3.16 -14.15
N ALA A 184 -4.60 -3.53 -13.34
CA ALA A 184 -4.53 -4.74 -12.56
C ALA A 184 -4.98 -5.94 -13.41
N THR A 185 -4.20 -7.00 -13.39
CA THR A 185 -4.59 -8.31 -13.93
C THR A 185 -5.00 -9.18 -12.75
N TYR A 186 -6.29 -9.41 -12.60
CA TYR A 186 -6.82 -10.27 -11.55
C TYR A 186 -6.78 -11.73 -12.02
N HIS A 187 -5.91 -12.51 -11.43
CA HIS A 187 -5.97 -13.96 -11.53
C HIS A 187 -6.87 -14.47 -10.40
N ARG A 188 -8.10 -14.86 -10.75
CA ARG A 188 -8.96 -15.57 -9.81
C ARG A 188 -8.23 -16.85 -9.39
N PRO A 189 -7.95 -17.08 -8.09
CA PRO A 189 -7.44 -18.37 -7.67
C PRO A 189 -8.44 -19.43 -8.11
N THR A 190 -8.03 -20.37 -8.94
CA THR A 190 -8.86 -21.52 -9.25
C THR A 190 -8.94 -22.38 -8.00
N TYR A 191 -10.08 -23.05 -7.78
CA TYR A 191 -10.30 -23.93 -6.62
C TYR A 191 -9.16 -24.95 -6.45
N ALA A 192 -8.52 -25.34 -7.53
CA ALA A 192 -7.35 -26.22 -7.56
C ALA A 192 -6.10 -25.61 -6.90
N SER A 193 -5.90 -24.29 -6.96
CA SER A 193 -4.75 -23.64 -6.32
C SER A 193 -4.93 -23.45 -4.82
N ILE A 194 -6.17 -23.43 -4.33
CA ILE A 194 -6.49 -23.31 -2.89
C ILE A 194 -6.27 -24.66 -2.20
N VAL A 195 -6.59 -25.77 -2.86
CA VAL A 195 -6.42 -27.12 -2.31
C VAL A 195 -4.95 -27.57 -2.31
N ALA A 196 -4.11 -27.03 -3.20
CA ALA A 196 -2.68 -27.36 -3.26
C ALA A 196 -1.83 -26.62 -2.20
N SER A 197 -2.42 -25.69 -1.43
CA SER A 197 -1.71 -24.90 -0.41
C SER A 197 -1.98 -25.35 1.02
N ASN A 198 -2.79 -26.38 1.21
CA ASN A 198 -3.05 -27.09 2.47
C ASN A 198 -2.41 -28.49 2.47
#